data_b8e22a359d46c70bacfa5b64ace48cd8
#
_entry.id   b8e22a359d46c70bacfa5b64ace48cd8
#
_cell.length_a   1.000
_cell.length_b   1.000
_cell.length_c   1.000
_cell.angle_alpha   90.00
_cell.angle_beta   90.00
_cell.angle_gamma   90.00
#
_symmetry.space_group_name_H-M   'P 1'
#
loop_
_entity.id
_entity.type
_entity.pdbx_description
1 polymer ?
#
loop_
_entity_poly.entity_id
_entity_poly.type
_entity_poly.pdbx_seq_one_letter_code
_entity_poly.pdbx_strand_id
1 'polypeptide(L)'
;MKSKCILVVFLFALTVMQRAFTQTNSAAITGAWQIKEADKEQVLIFQDGFFFHTAYDKGQKRFIYSRGGTYEHNADAINCKISFNSLNNEEVGRQFSAKYSVTDRTVKLAMNGETQNWQRIDDSSAPLAGVWRITSRMQDGKLTPIHQTGSRQTYKILTGTRFQWAAIDPDKKEFSGTGGGTYTFKNGKYTETIEFFSRDSSRVGASLTFDGKLENGEWHHSGQSSKGDPIYEIWSRVK
;
A
#
# COMPACT_ATOMS: atom_id res chain seq x y z
N MET A 1 -62.70 30.05 49.71
CA MET A 1 -62.36 28.76 49.09
C MET A 1 -61.20 29.00 48.11
N LYS A 2 -59.95 28.59 48.45
CA LYS A 2 -58.77 28.80 47.64
C LYS A 2 -58.45 27.49 46.87
N SER A 3 -58.66 27.51 45.57
CA SER A 3 -58.33 26.39 44.69
C SER A 3 -56.82 26.37 44.44
N LYS A 4 -56.16 25.27 44.78
CA LYS A 4 -54.75 25.03 44.51
C LYS A 4 -54.62 24.33 43.14
N CYS A 5 -54.12 25.04 42.16
CA CYS A 5 -53.65 24.41 40.89
C CYS A 5 -52.37 23.65 41.16
N ILE A 6 -52.41 22.36 40.96
CA ILE A 6 -51.18 21.48 40.91
C ILE A 6 -50.66 21.46 39.50
N LEU A 7 -49.51 22.07 39.32
CA LEU A 7 -48.76 22.03 38.04
C LEU A 7 -47.97 20.75 37.98
N VAL A 8 -48.41 19.81 37.14
CA VAL A 8 -47.66 18.58 36.86
C VAL A 8 -46.64 18.87 35.74
N VAL A 9 -45.38 18.96 36.11
CA VAL A 9 -44.28 19.10 35.17
C VAL A 9 -43.91 17.71 34.67
N PHE A 10 -44.26 17.38 33.42
CA PHE A 10 -43.75 16.19 32.73
C PHE A 10 -42.31 16.45 32.27
N LEU A 11 -41.36 15.87 32.98
CA LEU A 11 -39.96 15.80 32.51
C LEU A 11 -39.88 14.73 31.40
N PHE A 12 -39.85 15.17 30.15
CA PHE A 12 -39.48 14.32 29.02
C PHE A 12 -37.96 14.13 29.07
N ALA A 13 -37.52 12.99 29.60
CA ALA A 13 -36.12 12.55 29.46
C ALA A 13 -35.88 12.13 28.00
N LEU A 14 -35.31 13.04 27.21
CA LEU A 14 -34.77 12.71 25.89
C LEU A 14 -33.51 11.84 26.10
N THR A 15 -33.69 10.54 26.07
CA THR A 15 -32.55 9.62 25.91
C THR A 15 -32.00 9.76 24.48
N VAL A 16 -31.01 10.61 24.32
CA VAL A 16 -30.19 10.66 23.12
C VAL A 16 -29.41 9.35 23.07
N MET A 17 -29.93 8.38 22.32
CA MET A 17 -29.23 7.16 21.97
C MET A 17 -28.09 7.58 21.06
N GLN A 18 -26.91 7.85 21.65
CA GLN A 18 -25.67 7.99 20.87
C GLN A 18 -25.40 6.65 20.23
N ARG A 19 -25.79 6.52 18.96
CA ARG A 19 -25.23 5.50 18.11
C ARG A 19 -23.74 5.83 18.00
N ALA A 20 -22.91 5.15 18.78
CA ALA A 20 -21.51 5.05 18.52
C ALA A 20 -21.39 4.43 17.11
N PHE A 21 -21.19 5.26 16.09
CA PHE A 21 -20.66 4.80 14.84
C PHE A 21 -19.31 4.20 15.20
N THR A 22 -19.22 2.91 15.19
CA THR A 22 -17.93 2.19 15.11
C THR A 22 -17.34 2.63 13.80
N GLN A 23 -16.53 3.69 13.86
CA GLN A 23 -15.69 4.11 12.75
C GLN A 23 -14.78 2.93 12.47
N THR A 24 -15.06 2.23 11.38
CA THR A 24 -14.25 1.08 10.96
C THR A 24 -12.80 1.55 10.89
N ASN A 25 -11.90 0.88 11.60
CA ASN A 25 -10.48 1.23 11.77
C ASN A 25 -9.64 1.10 10.48
N SER A 26 -10.20 1.40 9.29
CA SER A 26 -9.46 1.36 8.04
C SER A 26 -8.24 2.29 8.06
N ALA A 27 -8.43 3.50 8.58
CA ALA A 27 -7.35 4.45 8.75
C ALA A 27 -6.25 3.92 9.68
N ALA A 28 -6.59 3.08 10.67
CA ALA A 28 -5.63 2.61 11.66
C ALA A 28 -4.64 1.59 11.08
N ILE A 29 -5.03 0.73 10.10
CA ILE A 29 -4.12 -0.25 9.49
C ILE A 29 -3.34 0.31 8.30
N THR A 30 -3.85 1.36 7.67
CA THR A 30 -3.20 2.00 6.52
C THR A 30 -1.80 2.47 6.88
N GLY A 31 -0.85 2.28 5.97
CA GLY A 31 0.55 2.65 6.15
C GLY A 31 1.50 1.48 5.92
N ALA A 32 2.73 1.68 6.35
CA ALA A 32 3.79 0.70 6.25
C ALA A 32 4.18 0.15 7.63
N TRP A 33 4.46 -1.14 7.66
CA TRP A 33 4.78 -1.92 8.84
C TRP A 33 6.00 -2.78 8.58
N GLN A 34 6.78 -3.10 9.62
CA GLN A 34 8.00 -3.89 9.49
C GLN A 34 8.17 -4.93 10.60
N ILE A 35 8.84 -6.02 10.24
CA ILE A 35 9.53 -6.92 11.16
C ILE A 35 10.99 -6.91 10.75
N LYS A 36 11.90 -6.75 11.73
CA LYS A 36 13.34 -6.87 11.54
C LYS A 36 13.86 -8.07 12.32
N GLU A 37 14.52 -8.95 11.60
CA GLU A 37 15.16 -10.15 12.16
C GLU A 37 16.61 -10.13 11.68
N ALA A 38 17.58 -9.96 12.54
CA ALA A 38 19.02 -9.96 12.22
C ALA A 38 19.34 -9.36 10.82
N ASP A 39 19.42 -10.22 9.79
CA ASP A 39 19.79 -9.84 8.42
C ASP A 39 18.58 -9.74 7.48
N LYS A 40 17.37 -10.05 7.97
CA LYS A 40 16.15 -10.07 7.15
C LYS A 40 15.19 -8.96 7.57
N GLU A 41 14.76 -8.18 6.62
CA GLU A 41 13.68 -7.21 6.80
C GLU A 41 12.42 -7.69 6.08
N GLN A 42 11.29 -7.55 6.75
CA GLN A 42 9.97 -7.75 6.16
C GLN A 42 9.22 -6.41 6.21
N VAL A 43 8.64 -6.03 5.10
CA VAL A 43 7.79 -4.83 4.98
C VAL A 43 6.42 -5.25 4.52
N LEU A 44 5.40 -4.77 5.22
CA LEU A 44 4.00 -4.96 4.89
C LEU A 44 3.37 -3.59 4.71
N ILE A 45 2.79 -3.36 3.54
CA ILE A 45 2.10 -2.12 3.19
C ILE A 45 0.61 -2.41 3.06
N PHE A 46 -0.22 -1.56 3.67
CA PHE A 46 -1.66 -1.48 3.43
C PHE A 46 -2.01 -0.09 2.94
N GLN A 47 -2.58 0.00 1.74
CA GLN A 47 -2.93 1.27 1.10
C GLN A 47 -4.10 1.09 0.13
N ASP A 48 -5.14 1.90 0.27
CA ASP A 48 -6.28 2.00 -0.67
C ASP A 48 -6.87 0.63 -1.07
N GLY A 49 -7.06 -0.29 -0.10
CA GLY A 49 -7.58 -1.64 -0.35
C GLY A 49 -6.57 -2.62 -0.96
N PHE A 50 -5.30 -2.25 -1.07
CA PHE A 50 -4.22 -3.12 -1.53
C PHE A 50 -3.23 -3.41 -0.40
N PHE A 51 -2.65 -4.61 -0.42
CA PHE A 51 -1.55 -4.96 0.46
C PHE A 51 -0.38 -5.52 -0.34
N PHE A 52 0.84 -5.19 0.10
CA PHE A 52 2.07 -5.78 -0.41
C PHE A 52 2.93 -6.22 0.78
N HIS A 53 3.38 -7.46 0.76
CA HIS A 53 4.25 -8.05 1.77
C HIS A 53 5.53 -8.51 1.09
N THR A 54 6.66 -7.98 1.52
CA THR A 54 7.96 -8.25 0.91
C THR A 54 9.00 -8.55 1.99
N ALA A 55 9.84 -9.54 1.73
CA ALA A 55 11.01 -9.87 2.54
C ALA A 55 12.27 -9.74 1.71
N TYR A 56 13.31 -9.16 2.30
CA TYR A 56 14.62 -8.97 1.68
C TYR A 56 15.72 -8.87 2.74
N ASP A 57 16.95 -9.08 2.32
CA ASP A 57 18.16 -8.83 3.07
C ASP A 57 18.90 -7.65 2.40
N LYS A 58 18.85 -6.49 3.05
CA LYS A 58 19.43 -5.26 2.52
C LYS A 58 20.96 -5.31 2.50
N GLY A 59 21.56 -5.91 3.52
CA GLY A 59 23.01 -6.01 3.65
C GLY A 59 23.62 -6.87 2.54
N GLN A 60 22.99 -7.99 2.24
CA GLN A 60 23.41 -8.89 1.15
C GLN A 60 22.78 -8.52 -0.21
N LYS A 61 21.99 -7.46 -0.29
CA LYS A 61 21.26 -7.03 -1.49
C LYS A 61 20.37 -8.14 -2.08
N ARG A 62 19.83 -9.01 -1.23
CA ARG A 62 19.10 -10.20 -1.63
C ARG A 62 17.59 -10.01 -1.49
N PHE A 63 16.88 -10.04 -2.59
CA PHE A 63 15.43 -10.20 -2.59
C PHE A 63 15.07 -11.62 -2.18
N ILE A 64 14.12 -11.79 -1.26
CA ILE A 64 13.69 -13.11 -0.76
C ILE A 64 12.34 -13.46 -1.37
N TYR A 65 11.31 -12.66 -1.13
CA TYR A 65 10.00 -12.83 -1.76
C TYR A 65 9.17 -11.55 -1.72
N SER A 66 8.13 -11.52 -2.54
CA SER A 66 7.03 -10.57 -2.42
C SER A 66 5.72 -11.21 -2.82
N ARG A 67 4.67 -10.87 -2.10
CA ARG A 67 3.28 -11.20 -2.44
C ARG A 67 2.39 -10.01 -2.18
N GLY A 68 1.26 -9.94 -2.85
CA GLY A 68 0.32 -8.85 -2.65
C GLY A 68 -0.98 -9.07 -3.40
N GLY A 69 -1.89 -8.14 -3.22
CA GLY A 69 -3.20 -8.19 -3.80
C GLY A 69 -4.13 -7.17 -3.17
N THR A 70 -5.41 -7.48 -3.12
CA THR A 70 -6.42 -6.63 -2.50
C THR A 70 -6.77 -7.13 -1.10
N TYR A 71 -7.25 -6.22 -0.25
CA TYR A 71 -7.80 -6.57 1.04
C TYR A 71 -9.07 -5.79 1.32
N GLU A 72 -9.93 -6.42 2.09
CA GLU A 72 -11.06 -5.81 2.77
C GLU A 72 -10.91 -6.11 4.26
N HIS A 73 -11.44 -5.28 5.11
CA HIS A 73 -11.39 -5.51 6.55
C HIS A 73 -12.74 -5.18 7.21
N ASN A 74 -13.00 -5.84 8.31
CA ASN A 74 -14.06 -5.52 9.26
C ASN A 74 -13.44 -5.17 10.62
N ALA A 75 -14.22 -5.23 11.70
CA ALA A 75 -13.76 -4.80 13.03
C ALA A 75 -12.54 -5.59 13.54
N ASP A 76 -12.38 -6.86 13.19
CA ASP A 76 -11.42 -7.79 13.78
C ASP A 76 -10.66 -8.68 12.79
N ALA A 77 -11.02 -8.63 11.51
CA ALA A 77 -10.42 -9.46 10.47
C ALA A 77 -10.11 -8.69 9.20
N ILE A 78 -9.02 -9.08 8.55
CA ILE A 78 -8.61 -8.66 7.22
C ILE A 78 -8.78 -9.85 6.29
N ASN A 79 -9.54 -9.67 5.21
CA ASN A 79 -9.73 -10.65 4.16
C ASN A 79 -8.90 -10.24 2.94
N CYS A 80 -7.92 -11.02 2.59
CA CYS A 80 -6.99 -10.75 1.50
C CYS A 80 -7.26 -11.67 0.31
N LYS A 81 -7.13 -11.13 -0.91
CA LYS A 81 -7.09 -11.89 -2.16
C LYS A 81 -5.74 -11.69 -2.82
N ILE A 82 -5.02 -12.78 -3.09
CA ILE A 82 -3.70 -12.74 -3.71
C ILE A 82 -3.81 -12.39 -5.20
N SER A 83 -3.12 -11.36 -5.63
CA SER A 83 -2.96 -11.00 -7.04
C SER A 83 -1.60 -11.40 -7.61
N PHE A 84 -0.59 -11.56 -6.76
CA PHE A 84 0.71 -12.09 -7.13
C PHE A 84 1.42 -12.72 -5.93
N ASN A 85 2.25 -13.72 -6.19
CA ASN A 85 3.20 -14.29 -5.25
C ASN A 85 4.45 -14.73 -6.01
N SER A 86 5.61 -14.19 -5.65
CA SER A 86 6.88 -14.44 -6.34
C SER A 86 7.46 -15.84 -6.12
N LEU A 87 6.99 -16.56 -5.08
CA LEU A 87 7.45 -17.92 -4.75
C LEU A 87 6.46 -19.01 -5.21
N ASN A 88 5.17 -18.68 -5.22
CA ASN A 88 4.13 -19.66 -5.52
C ASN A 88 2.97 -19.03 -6.28
N ASN A 89 2.99 -19.15 -7.59
CA ASN A 89 1.97 -18.60 -8.48
C ASN A 89 0.60 -19.30 -8.33
N GLU A 90 0.55 -20.53 -7.78
CA GLU A 90 -0.71 -21.24 -7.52
C GLU A 90 -1.54 -20.60 -6.40
N GLU A 91 -0.95 -19.70 -5.61
CA GLU A 91 -1.69 -18.91 -4.64
C GLU A 91 -2.45 -17.73 -5.26
N VAL A 92 -2.17 -17.35 -6.50
CA VAL A 92 -2.88 -16.26 -7.19
C VAL A 92 -4.36 -16.60 -7.33
N GLY A 93 -5.21 -15.68 -6.89
CA GLY A 93 -6.66 -15.85 -6.81
C GLY A 93 -7.16 -16.43 -5.48
N ARG A 94 -6.30 -17.04 -4.65
CA ARG A 94 -6.70 -17.54 -3.33
C ARG A 94 -7.02 -16.40 -2.38
N GLN A 95 -7.92 -16.69 -1.44
CA GLN A 95 -8.29 -15.79 -0.36
C GLN A 95 -7.83 -16.37 0.98
N PHE A 96 -7.47 -15.49 1.89
CA PHE A 96 -7.19 -15.85 3.28
C PHE A 96 -7.70 -14.75 4.21
N SER A 97 -7.95 -15.13 5.45
CA SER A 97 -8.37 -14.21 6.50
C SER A 97 -7.36 -14.22 7.63
N ALA A 98 -7.05 -13.06 8.16
CA ALA A 98 -6.22 -12.89 9.34
C ALA A 98 -6.97 -12.04 10.38
N LYS A 99 -7.02 -12.50 11.62
CA LYS A 99 -7.45 -11.63 12.73
C LYS A 99 -6.39 -10.56 12.96
N TYR A 100 -6.81 -9.35 13.27
CA TYR A 100 -5.87 -8.27 13.53
C TYR A 100 -6.27 -7.42 14.72
N SER A 101 -5.28 -6.83 15.34
CA SER A 101 -5.46 -5.71 16.26
C SER A 101 -4.38 -4.67 15.99
N VAL A 102 -4.73 -3.40 16.05
CA VAL A 102 -3.85 -2.30 15.69
C VAL A 102 -3.83 -1.24 16.78
N THR A 103 -2.64 -0.70 17.01
CA THR A 103 -2.37 0.48 17.82
C THR A 103 -1.64 1.50 16.96
N ASP A 104 -1.35 2.69 17.49
CA ASP A 104 -0.56 3.69 16.75
C ASP A 104 0.82 3.18 16.32
N ARG A 105 1.40 2.21 17.04
CA ARG A 105 2.78 1.75 16.84
C ARG A 105 2.90 0.32 16.34
N THR A 106 1.88 -0.51 16.54
CA THR A 106 1.97 -1.94 16.24
C THR A 106 0.70 -2.45 15.57
N VAL A 107 0.86 -3.43 14.69
CA VAL A 107 -0.21 -4.32 14.26
C VAL A 107 0.14 -5.76 14.59
N LYS A 108 -0.80 -6.48 15.17
CA LYS A 108 -0.74 -7.93 15.37
C LYS A 108 -1.61 -8.58 14.32
N LEU A 109 -1.05 -9.53 13.60
CA LEU A 109 -1.76 -10.33 12.60
C LEU A 109 -1.70 -11.79 13.04
N ALA A 110 -2.86 -12.40 13.21
CA ALA A 110 -2.97 -13.81 13.58
C ALA A 110 -3.61 -14.61 12.45
N MET A 111 -2.90 -15.61 11.95
CA MET A 111 -3.31 -16.50 10.87
C MET A 111 -2.77 -17.90 11.12
N ASN A 112 -3.63 -18.93 10.94
CA ASN A 112 -3.24 -20.34 11.09
C ASN A 112 -2.56 -20.68 12.44
N GLY A 113 -2.98 -20.03 13.52
CA GLY A 113 -2.42 -20.25 14.87
C GLY A 113 -1.12 -19.51 15.16
N GLU A 114 -0.52 -18.83 14.20
CA GLU A 114 0.65 -17.99 14.38
C GLU A 114 0.25 -16.53 14.52
N THR A 115 0.96 -15.78 15.36
CA THR A 115 0.78 -14.35 15.54
C THR A 115 2.08 -13.62 15.22
N GLN A 116 1.99 -12.68 14.31
CA GLN A 116 3.09 -11.80 13.94
C GLN A 116 2.85 -10.39 14.49
N ASN A 117 3.90 -9.78 15.05
CA ASN A 117 3.87 -8.42 15.59
C ASN A 117 4.69 -7.51 14.69
N TRP A 118 4.03 -6.57 14.06
CA TRP A 118 4.62 -5.61 13.11
C TRP A 118 4.73 -4.24 13.76
N GLN A 119 5.86 -3.57 13.57
CA GLN A 119 6.09 -2.21 14.01
C GLN A 119 5.73 -1.23 12.90
N ARG A 120 5.08 -0.12 13.24
CA ARG A 120 4.73 0.92 12.27
C ARG A 120 5.98 1.63 11.76
N ILE A 121 6.07 1.80 10.44
CA ILE A 121 7.05 2.66 9.77
C ILE A 121 6.44 4.05 9.56
N ASP A 122 5.25 4.11 8.97
CA ASP A 122 4.51 5.34 8.71
C ASP A 122 2.99 5.11 8.61
N ASP A 123 2.23 6.20 8.57
CA ASP A 123 0.76 6.26 8.53
C ASP A 123 0.19 6.67 7.17
N SER A 124 1.00 6.68 6.13
CA SER A 124 0.62 7.11 4.77
C SER A 124 0.35 8.60 4.59
N SER A 125 0.80 9.45 5.49
CA SER A 125 0.63 10.91 5.37
C SER A 125 1.65 11.52 4.39
N ALA A 126 1.39 11.41 3.07
CA ALA A 126 2.21 12.03 2.03
C ALA A 126 1.41 12.33 0.75
N PRO A 127 1.80 13.33 -0.06
CA PRO A 127 1.07 13.71 -1.27
C PRO A 127 0.94 12.60 -2.32
N LEU A 128 1.95 11.73 -2.43
CA LEU A 128 1.95 10.60 -3.34
C LEU A 128 1.40 9.31 -2.72
N ALA A 129 1.10 9.29 -1.40
CA ALA A 129 0.54 8.11 -0.77
C ALA A 129 -0.71 7.64 -1.53
N GLY A 130 -0.76 6.34 -1.88
CA GLY A 130 -1.82 5.76 -2.69
C GLY A 130 -1.35 4.60 -3.52
N VAL A 131 -2.30 3.99 -4.24
CA VAL A 131 -2.01 2.96 -5.24
C VAL A 131 -2.12 3.56 -6.63
N TRP A 132 -1.07 3.39 -7.41
CA TRP A 132 -0.94 3.93 -8.74
C TRP A 132 -0.74 2.82 -9.76
N ARG A 133 -1.37 2.95 -10.91
CA ARG A 133 -1.17 2.09 -12.07
C ARG A 133 -0.55 2.89 -13.20
N ILE A 134 0.52 2.38 -13.81
CA ILE A 134 1.09 3.02 -14.99
C ILE A 134 0.10 2.90 -16.15
N THR A 135 -0.16 4.01 -16.82
CA THR A 135 -1.14 4.08 -17.93
C THR A 135 -0.52 4.51 -19.25
N SER A 136 0.60 5.25 -19.19
CA SER A 136 1.31 5.68 -20.41
C SER A 136 2.79 5.83 -20.14
N ARG A 137 3.58 5.68 -21.20
CA ARG A 137 5.02 5.99 -21.18
C ARG A 137 5.47 6.59 -22.51
N MET A 138 6.57 7.33 -22.47
CA MET A 138 7.26 7.78 -23.67
C MET A 138 7.98 6.60 -24.32
N GLN A 139 7.71 6.37 -25.62
CA GLN A 139 8.38 5.39 -26.46
C GLN A 139 8.65 6.05 -27.80
N ASP A 140 9.91 6.05 -28.26
CA ASP A 140 10.32 6.65 -29.54
C ASP A 140 9.82 8.10 -29.74
N GLY A 141 9.90 8.91 -28.69
CA GLY A 141 9.46 10.30 -28.69
C GLY A 141 7.93 10.51 -28.68
N LYS A 142 7.13 9.44 -28.57
CA LYS A 142 5.69 9.48 -28.52
C LYS A 142 5.14 8.94 -27.20
N LEU A 143 4.19 9.66 -26.60
CA LEU A 143 3.49 9.16 -25.42
C LEU A 143 2.53 8.05 -25.84
N THR A 144 2.82 6.84 -25.38
CA THR A 144 2.09 5.62 -25.78
C THR A 144 1.33 5.05 -24.58
N PRO A 145 0.00 4.87 -24.69
CA PRO A 145 -0.78 4.16 -23.69
C PRO A 145 -0.29 2.71 -23.54
N ILE A 146 -0.24 2.23 -22.29
CA ILE A 146 0.17 0.86 -21.96
C ILE A 146 -0.85 0.20 -21.04
N HIS A 147 -0.87 -1.12 -21.03
CA HIS A 147 -1.79 -1.91 -20.20
C HIS A 147 -3.28 -1.55 -20.38
N GLN A 148 -3.68 -1.22 -21.61
CA GLN A 148 -5.05 -0.84 -21.93
C GLN A 148 -5.97 -2.07 -22.09
N THR A 149 -5.39 -3.22 -22.42
CA THR A 149 -6.10 -4.48 -22.61
C THR A 149 -5.41 -5.61 -21.85
N GLY A 150 -6.19 -6.63 -21.46
CA GLY A 150 -5.70 -7.77 -20.70
C GLY A 150 -5.46 -7.48 -19.21
N SER A 151 -4.96 -8.49 -18.50
CA SER A 151 -4.75 -8.46 -17.05
C SER A 151 -3.35 -8.01 -16.64
N ARG A 152 -2.40 -7.88 -17.58
CA ARG A 152 -1.05 -7.40 -17.29
C ARG A 152 -1.08 -5.97 -16.78
N GLN A 153 -0.45 -5.74 -15.62
CA GLN A 153 -0.45 -4.44 -14.95
C GLN A 153 0.88 -4.19 -14.24
N THR A 154 1.21 -2.92 -14.09
CA THR A 154 2.28 -2.49 -13.19
C THR A 154 1.68 -1.51 -12.20
N TYR A 155 1.69 -1.91 -10.96
CA TYR A 155 1.28 -1.07 -9.82
C TYR A 155 2.48 -0.46 -9.13
N LYS A 156 2.29 0.71 -8.53
CA LYS A 156 3.19 1.30 -7.54
C LYS A 156 2.34 1.68 -6.33
N ILE A 157 2.65 1.09 -5.18
CA ILE A 157 2.02 1.40 -3.90
C ILE A 157 2.97 2.30 -3.11
N LEU A 158 2.46 3.41 -2.61
CA LEU A 158 3.21 4.38 -1.83
C LEU A 158 2.49 4.67 -0.52
N THR A 159 3.26 4.75 0.57
CA THR A 159 2.79 5.20 1.89
C THR A 159 3.39 6.58 2.22
N GLY A 160 3.61 6.90 3.48
CA GLY A 160 4.27 8.16 3.88
C GLY A 160 5.74 8.24 3.45
N THR A 161 6.44 7.11 3.51
CA THR A 161 7.89 7.03 3.27
C THR A 161 8.32 5.82 2.45
N ARG A 162 7.43 4.85 2.23
CA ARG A 162 7.74 3.60 1.52
C ARG A 162 7.11 3.57 0.15
N PHE A 163 7.80 2.97 -0.80
CA PHE A 163 7.27 2.64 -2.11
C PHE A 163 7.60 1.20 -2.47
N GLN A 164 6.75 0.61 -3.27
CA GLN A 164 7.01 -0.64 -3.96
C GLN A 164 6.27 -0.65 -5.29
N TRP A 165 6.92 -1.09 -6.35
CA TRP A 165 6.24 -1.42 -7.60
C TRP A 165 6.19 -2.93 -7.80
N ALA A 166 5.18 -3.40 -8.52
CA ALA A 166 5.07 -4.79 -8.96
C ALA A 166 4.49 -4.85 -10.37
N ALA A 167 5.15 -5.62 -11.23
CA ALA A 167 4.70 -5.92 -12.58
C ALA A 167 4.15 -7.36 -12.60
N ILE A 168 2.85 -7.51 -12.87
CA ILE A 168 2.09 -8.76 -12.71
C ILE A 168 1.13 -8.99 -13.86
N ASP A 169 0.73 -10.23 -14.04
CA ASP A 169 -0.41 -10.64 -14.86
C ASP A 169 -1.22 -11.66 -14.06
N PRO A 170 -2.28 -11.22 -13.33
CA PRO A 170 -3.02 -12.11 -12.44
C PRO A 170 -3.76 -13.25 -13.15
N ASP A 171 -4.27 -13.03 -14.37
CA ASP A 171 -5.00 -14.06 -15.11
C ASP A 171 -4.07 -15.19 -15.57
N LYS A 172 -2.82 -14.84 -15.89
CA LYS A 172 -1.78 -15.81 -16.23
C LYS A 172 -1.01 -16.30 -15.01
N LYS A 173 -1.32 -15.78 -13.82
CA LYS A 173 -0.58 -16.02 -12.58
C LYS A 173 0.92 -15.68 -12.71
N GLU A 174 1.28 -14.68 -13.52
CA GLU A 174 2.65 -14.30 -13.77
C GLU A 174 3.11 -13.16 -12.87
N PHE A 175 4.26 -13.34 -12.26
CA PHE A 175 5.02 -12.31 -11.56
C PHE A 175 6.24 -11.95 -12.40
N SER A 176 6.23 -10.73 -12.95
CA SER A 176 7.33 -10.26 -13.79
C SER A 176 8.46 -9.59 -13.03
N GLY A 177 8.21 -9.05 -11.84
CA GLY A 177 9.22 -8.43 -10.99
C GLY A 177 8.68 -7.36 -10.07
N THR A 178 9.51 -6.98 -9.10
CA THR A 178 9.25 -5.92 -8.12
C THR A 178 10.53 -5.25 -7.69
N GLY A 179 10.40 -4.03 -7.20
CA GLY A 179 11.43 -3.29 -6.50
C GLY A 179 10.79 -2.26 -5.58
N GLY A 180 11.53 -1.83 -4.57
CA GLY A 180 11.00 -0.89 -3.60
C GLY A 180 12.05 -0.45 -2.59
N GLY A 181 11.59 0.36 -1.65
CA GLY A 181 12.44 0.96 -0.61
C GLY A 181 11.78 2.18 -0.02
N THR A 182 12.58 3.21 0.21
CA THR A 182 12.12 4.49 0.74
C THR A 182 12.03 5.56 -0.36
N TYR A 183 11.17 6.55 -0.13
CA TYR A 183 11.09 7.69 -1.04
C TYR A 183 10.85 9.00 -0.29
N THR A 184 11.11 10.09 -1.00
CA THR A 184 10.67 11.45 -0.64
C THR A 184 10.05 12.14 -1.84
N PHE A 185 9.07 13.02 -1.58
CA PHE A 185 8.50 13.88 -2.61
C PHE A 185 8.45 15.31 -2.09
N LYS A 186 9.35 16.17 -2.60
CA LYS A 186 9.49 17.57 -2.16
C LYS A 186 9.83 18.46 -3.37
N ASN A 187 9.17 19.62 -3.45
CA ASN A 187 9.46 20.64 -4.48
C ASN A 187 9.43 20.07 -5.91
N GLY A 188 8.48 19.19 -6.22
CA GLY A 188 8.37 18.56 -7.53
C GLY A 188 9.45 17.52 -7.85
N LYS A 189 10.24 17.11 -6.86
CA LYS A 189 11.23 16.04 -6.99
C LYS A 189 10.79 14.81 -6.22
N TYR A 190 10.73 13.69 -6.92
CA TYR A 190 10.52 12.36 -6.37
C TYR A 190 11.88 11.66 -6.31
N THR A 191 12.34 11.35 -5.12
CA THR A 191 13.60 10.60 -4.93
C THR A 191 13.30 9.28 -4.27
N GLU A 192 13.67 8.19 -4.92
CA GLU A 192 13.56 6.83 -4.38
C GLU A 192 14.94 6.26 -4.05
N THR A 193 15.05 5.56 -2.92
CA THR A 193 16.22 4.77 -2.54
C THR A 193 15.83 3.31 -2.53
N ILE A 194 16.49 2.52 -3.38
CA ILE A 194 16.15 1.12 -3.63
C ILE A 194 16.73 0.25 -2.51
N GLU A 195 15.87 -0.46 -1.77
CA GLU A 195 16.27 -1.39 -0.71
C GLU A 195 16.20 -2.86 -1.16
N PHE A 196 15.37 -3.15 -2.15
CA PHE A 196 15.29 -4.47 -2.78
C PHE A 196 14.90 -4.36 -4.25
N PHE A 197 15.35 -5.32 -5.05
CA PHE A 197 15.03 -5.42 -6.46
C PHE A 197 15.10 -6.89 -6.89
N SER A 198 13.99 -7.45 -7.40
CA SER A 198 13.86 -8.89 -7.64
C SER A 198 14.68 -9.42 -8.82
N ARG A 199 15.05 -8.55 -9.77
CA ARG A 199 15.70 -8.93 -11.02
C ARG A 199 17.18 -8.60 -11.07
N ASP A 200 17.64 -7.62 -10.29
CA ASP A 200 19.00 -7.10 -10.39
C ASP A 200 19.42 -6.51 -9.05
N SER A 201 20.16 -7.29 -8.28
CA SER A 201 20.64 -6.89 -6.95
C SER A 201 21.61 -5.70 -6.98
N SER A 202 22.22 -5.39 -8.15
CA SER A 202 23.11 -4.24 -8.29
C SER A 202 22.40 -2.90 -8.12
N ARG A 203 21.04 -2.88 -8.25
CA ARG A 203 20.21 -1.70 -8.03
C ARG A 203 20.05 -1.33 -6.55
N VAL A 204 20.26 -2.29 -5.66
CA VAL A 204 20.08 -2.07 -4.22
C VAL A 204 21.14 -1.11 -3.69
N GLY A 205 20.69 -0.06 -3.01
CA GLY A 205 21.50 1.06 -2.51
C GLY A 205 21.53 2.26 -3.45
N ALA A 206 21.05 2.15 -4.70
CA ALA A 206 20.94 3.29 -5.60
C ALA A 206 19.84 4.25 -5.16
N SER A 207 20.09 5.55 -5.31
CA SER A 207 19.10 6.61 -5.18
C SER A 207 18.87 7.26 -6.53
N LEU A 208 17.61 7.37 -6.94
CA LEU A 208 17.21 7.94 -8.22
C LEU A 208 16.28 9.11 -7.96
N THR A 209 16.53 10.23 -8.62
CA THR A 209 15.70 11.41 -8.50
C THR A 209 15.02 11.72 -9.83
N PHE A 210 13.73 11.94 -9.77
CA PHE A 210 12.87 12.21 -10.90
C PHE A 210 12.11 13.53 -10.70
N ASP A 211 11.71 14.15 -11.78
CA ASP A 211 10.68 15.17 -11.77
C ASP A 211 9.33 14.50 -11.56
N GLY A 212 8.53 15.05 -10.66
CA GLY A 212 7.20 14.58 -10.34
C GLY A 212 6.20 15.71 -10.32
N LYS A 213 5.06 15.54 -11.01
CA LYS A 213 3.96 16.50 -11.00
C LYS A 213 2.64 15.75 -10.79
N LEU A 214 1.85 16.23 -9.83
CA LEU A 214 0.46 15.79 -9.68
C LEU A 214 -0.42 16.78 -10.43
N GLU A 215 -1.14 16.29 -11.44
CA GLU A 215 -2.04 17.08 -12.27
C GLU A 215 -3.24 16.26 -12.71
N ASN A 216 -4.45 16.80 -12.57
CA ASN A 216 -5.71 16.15 -12.96
C ASN A 216 -5.92 14.73 -12.39
N GLY A 217 -5.38 14.45 -11.20
CA GLY A 217 -5.44 13.13 -10.56
C GLY A 217 -4.42 12.11 -11.11
N GLU A 218 -3.51 12.54 -11.97
CA GLU A 218 -2.41 11.76 -12.51
C GLU A 218 -1.08 12.18 -11.92
N TRP A 219 -0.16 11.26 -11.83
CA TRP A 219 1.22 11.50 -11.46
C TRP A 219 2.11 11.36 -12.69
N HIS A 220 2.64 12.49 -13.15
CA HIS A 220 3.63 12.56 -14.21
C HIS A 220 5.02 12.39 -13.59
N HIS A 221 5.78 11.44 -14.09
CA HIS A 221 7.05 10.98 -13.54
C HIS A 221 8.09 10.93 -14.64
N SER A 222 9.15 11.73 -14.55
CA SER A 222 10.15 11.84 -15.60
C SER A 222 11.56 11.98 -15.05
N GLY A 223 12.55 11.52 -15.80
CA GLY A 223 13.95 11.56 -15.42
C GLY A 223 14.76 10.49 -16.12
N GLN A 224 15.80 10.00 -15.45
CA GLN A 224 16.61 8.89 -15.93
C GLN A 224 16.32 7.62 -15.16
N SER A 225 16.12 6.53 -15.88
CA SER A 225 15.96 5.20 -15.28
C SER A 225 17.24 4.78 -14.56
N SER A 226 17.18 3.69 -13.79
CA SER A 226 18.36 3.10 -13.16
C SER A 226 19.40 2.57 -14.16
N LYS A 227 19.10 2.57 -15.47
CA LYS A 227 20.04 2.25 -16.56
C LYS A 227 20.59 3.48 -17.25
N GLY A 228 20.11 4.70 -16.88
CA GLY A 228 20.48 5.95 -17.52
C GLY A 228 19.60 6.33 -18.72
N ASP A 229 18.60 5.51 -19.07
CA ASP A 229 17.70 5.83 -20.16
C ASP A 229 16.69 6.90 -19.73
N PRO A 230 16.34 7.88 -20.60
CA PRO A 230 15.31 8.86 -20.28
C PRO A 230 13.95 8.16 -20.18
N ILE A 231 13.21 8.50 -19.14
CA ILE A 231 11.84 8.03 -18.94
C ILE A 231 10.87 9.21 -18.80
N TYR A 232 9.66 9.01 -19.27
CA TYR A 232 8.49 9.80 -18.94
C TYR A 232 7.31 8.85 -18.85
N GLU A 233 6.67 8.84 -17.70
CA GLU A 233 5.58 7.91 -17.37
C GLU A 233 4.40 8.69 -16.79
N ILE A 234 3.19 8.23 -17.08
CA ILE A 234 1.96 8.70 -16.44
C ILE A 234 1.38 7.55 -15.62
N TRP A 235 1.07 7.87 -14.38
CA TRP A 235 0.49 6.96 -13.40
C TRP A 235 -0.86 7.50 -12.97
N SER A 236 -1.91 6.69 -13.03
CA SER A 236 -3.25 7.05 -12.57
C SER A 236 -3.55 6.35 -11.25
N ARG A 237 -4.26 7.02 -10.35
CA ARG A 237 -4.70 6.41 -9.10
C ARG A 237 -5.66 5.26 -9.37
N VAL A 238 -5.46 4.17 -8.65
CA VAL A 238 -6.42 3.08 -8.58
C VAL A 238 -7.51 3.49 -7.60
N LYS A 239 -8.77 3.38 -8.04
CA LYS A 239 -9.97 3.69 -7.23
C LYS A 239 -10.58 2.40 -6.71
#